data_ef23858348a4f9820d665232357f1947
#
_entry.id   ef23858348a4f9820d665232357f1947
#
_cell.length_a   1.000
_cell.length_b   1.000
_cell.length_c   1.000
_cell.angle_alpha   90.00
_cell.angle_beta   90.00
_cell.angle_gamma   90.00
#
_symmetry.space_group_name_H-M   'P 1'
#
loop_
_entity.id
_entity.type
_entity.pdbx_description
1 polymer ?
#
loop_
_entity_poly.entity_id
_entity_poly.type
_entity_poly.pdbx_seq_one_letter_code
_entity_poly.pdbx_strand_id
1 'polypeptide(L)'
;KIPCKSAFGGIKKVLFADYGGITAVVVDSTTKEATITGTPTWYEYDVKGSSSLETSVTSSRENGTTFYTQTLNLTLTYLDAKTQSELQTLAVARPYIVVEDYYGNNFLCGFENGMECTGGTVVTGAAAGDLSGFTLTFEGMEETAPYFLDTAVSPDAAQIDPTA
;
A
#
# COMPACT_ATOMS: atom_id res chain seq x y z
N LYS A 1 23.29 8.35 13.58
CA LYS A 1 22.55 8.64 14.82
C LYS A 1 21.57 7.51 15.10
N ILE A 2 21.72 6.82 16.22
CA ILE A 2 20.77 5.78 16.64
C ILE A 2 19.64 6.51 17.37
N PRO A 3 18.40 6.46 16.88
CA PRO A 3 17.28 7.08 17.61
C PRO A 3 17.02 6.33 18.91
N CYS A 4 16.44 7.02 19.88
CA CYS A 4 15.90 6.36 21.07
C CYS A 4 14.89 5.28 20.64
N LYS A 5 14.66 4.25 21.46
CA LYS A 5 13.72 3.14 21.21
C LYS A 5 12.25 3.63 21.20
N SER A 6 11.96 4.63 20.35
CA SER A 6 10.64 5.24 20.20
C SER A 6 9.96 4.90 18.87
N ALA A 7 10.62 4.13 17.99
CA ALA A 7 10.04 3.71 16.74
C ALA A 7 9.00 2.62 16.97
N PHE A 8 7.81 2.78 16.37
CA PHE A 8 6.74 1.82 16.38
C PHE A 8 6.56 1.28 14.96
N GLY A 9 6.73 -0.02 14.78
CA GLY A 9 6.62 -0.66 13.46
C GLY A 9 5.19 -1.06 13.14
N GLY A 10 4.92 -1.25 11.86
CA GLY A 10 3.65 -1.72 11.32
C GLY A 10 2.93 -0.68 10.47
N ILE A 11 1.89 -1.14 9.78
CA ILE A 11 1.05 -0.32 8.90
C ILE A 11 -0.19 0.10 9.67
N LYS A 12 -0.51 1.38 9.60
CA LYS A 12 -1.70 1.97 10.22
C LYS A 12 -2.89 1.94 9.27
N LYS A 13 -2.68 2.39 8.04
CA LYS A 13 -3.70 2.41 7.00
C LYS A 13 -3.10 2.28 5.60
N VAL A 14 -3.95 1.87 4.68
CA VAL A 14 -3.61 1.70 3.27
C VAL A 14 -4.67 2.40 2.44
N LEU A 15 -4.23 3.13 1.42
CA LEU A 15 -5.10 3.81 0.47
C LEU A 15 -4.85 3.23 -0.92
N PHE A 16 -5.94 2.95 -1.64
CA PHE A 16 -5.90 2.48 -3.01
C PHE A 16 -6.44 3.55 -3.95
N ALA A 17 -5.86 3.66 -5.12
CA ALA A 17 -6.37 4.49 -6.21
C ALA A 17 -6.25 3.77 -7.55
N ASP A 18 -7.11 4.13 -8.49
CA ASP A 18 -7.06 3.58 -9.83
C ASP A 18 -5.81 4.02 -10.59
N TYR A 19 -5.26 3.11 -11.39
CA TYR A 19 -4.12 3.39 -12.25
C TYR A 19 -4.46 4.48 -13.27
N GLY A 20 -3.55 5.45 -13.41
CA GLY A 20 -3.70 6.57 -14.34
C GLY A 20 -4.22 7.87 -13.71
N GLY A 21 -4.68 7.85 -12.46
CA GLY A 21 -5.12 9.06 -11.75
C GLY A 21 -3.99 10.00 -11.34
N ILE A 22 -2.79 9.47 -11.18
CA ILE A 22 -1.58 10.25 -10.87
C ILE A 22 -0.89 10.60 -12.20
N THR A 23 -0.71 11.89 -12.45
CA THR A 23 -0.07 12.37 -13.69
C THR A 23 1.43 12.52 -13.54
N ALA A 24 1.92 12.89 -12.37
CA ALA A 24 3.34 13.05 -12.10
C ALA A 24 3.64 12.93 -10.60
N VAL A 25 4.86 12.54 -10.31
CA VAL A 25 5.46 12.60 -8.96
C VAL A 25 6.69 13.48 -9.04
N VAL A 26 6.71 14.54 -8.25
CA VAL A 26 7.83 15.48 -8.17
C VAL A 26 8.56 15.27 -6.86
N VAL A 27 9.84 14.94 -6.93
CA VAL A 27 10.68 14.74 -5.75
C VAL A 27 11.43 16.03 -5.43
N ASP A 28 11.29 16.54 -4.21
CA ASP A 28 12.02 17.70 -3.74
C ASP A 28 13.53 17.37 -3.66
N SER A 29 14.34 18.26 -4.18
CA SER A 29 15.82 18.08 -4.23
C SER A 29 16.48 18.13 -2.85
N THR A 30 15.85 18.76 -1.87
CA THR A 30 16.38 18.97 -0.53
C THR A 30 15.87 17.93 0.46
N THR A 31 14.55 17.77 0.56
CA THR A 31 13.92 16.84 1.52
C THR A 31 13.88 15.41 1.02
N LYS A 32 13.95 15.21 -0.31
CA LYS A 32 13.78 13.91 -0.99
C LYS A 32 12.38 13.31 -0.84
N GLU A 33 11.44 14.11 -0.39
CA GLU A 33 10.04 13.75 -0.31
C GLU A 33 9.35 14.03 -1.64
N ALA A 34 8.33 13.27 -1.96
CA ALA A 34 7.60 13.34 -3.21
C ALA A 34 6.25 14.01 -3.05
N THR A 35 5.88 14.82 -4.02
CA THR A 35 4.54 15.41 -4.13
C THR A 35 3.81 14.77 -5.29
N ILE A 36 2.59 14.29 -5.06
CA ILE A 36 1.74 13.70 -6.08
C ILE A 36 1.00 14.82 -6.83
N THR A 37 1.05 14.77 -8.15
CA THR A 37 0.27 15.63 -9.04
C THR A 37 -0.80 14.79 -9.74
N GLY A 38 -2.05 15.25 -9.68
CA GLY A 38 -3.21 14.57 -10.25
C GLY A 38 -4.40 14.61 -9.31
N THR A 39 -5.49 14.00 -9.72
CA THR A 39 -6.74 13.90 -8.95
C THR A 39 -7.23 12.47 -8.85
N PRO A 40 -6.42 11.53 -8.32
CA PRO A 40 -6.88 10.18 -8.10
C PRO A 40 -7.93 10.16 -6.98
N THR A 41 -8.88 9.26 -7.08
CA THR A 41 -9.82 8.97 -6.01
C THR A 41 -9.22 7.93 -5.09
N TRP A 42 -9.10 8.25 -3.81
CA TRP A 42 -8.48 7.39 -2.82
C TRP A 42 -9.51 6.67 -1.96
N TYR A 43 -9.36 5.36 -1.86
CA TYR A 43 -10.14 4.48 -1.00
C TYR A 43 -9.28 4.05 0.19
N GLU A 44 -9.69 4.40 1.39
CA GLU A 44 -8.93 4.15 2.63
C GLU A 44 -9.42 2.89 3.33
N TYR A 45 -8.46 2.09 3.80
CA TYR A 45 -8.70 0.93 4.67
C TYR A 45 -7.82 1.03 5.90
N ASP A 46 -8.43 1.00 7.07
CA ASP A 46 -7.72 0.88 8.33
C ASP A 46 -7.23 -0.56 8.52
N VAL A 47 -5.96 -0.67 8.86
CA VAL A 47 -5.29 -1.96 9.00
C VAL A 47 -4.84 -2.12 10.45
N LYS A 48 -5.25 -3.23 11.06
CA LYS A 48 -4.76 -3.65 12.37
C LYS A 48 -4.17 -5.04 12.28
N GLY A 49 -3.01 -5.23 12.89
CA GLY A 49 -2.38 -6.53 12.99
C GLY A 49 -1.20 -6.73 12.06
N SER A 50 -1.05 -7.93 11.51
CA SER A 50 0.14 -8.36 10.78
C SER A 50 0.12 -7.94 9.31
N SER A 51 0.29 -6.65 9.07
CA SER A 51 0.47 -6.12 7.70
C SER A 51 1.86 -5.53 7.56
N SER A 52 2.48 -5.71 6.40
CA SER A 52 3.85 -5.25 6.17
C SER A 52 4.06 -4.83 4.72
N LEU A 53 4.88 -3.82 4.53
CA LEU A 53 5.44 -3.42 3.24
C LEU A 53 6.93 -3.74 3.25
N GLU A 54 7.36 -4.50 2.27
CA GLU A 54 8.77 -4.85 2.09
C GLU A 54 9.21 -4.49 0.68
N THR A 55 10.41 -3.96 0.56
CA THR A 55 11.02 -3.66 -0.73
C THR A 55 12.35 -4.39 -0.84
N SER A 56 12.49 -5.24 -1.83
CA SER A 56 13.73 -5.93 -2.15
C SER A 56 14.37 -5.35 -3.41
N VAL A 57 15.69 -5.28 -3.42
CA VAL A 57 16.49 -4.83 -4.56
C VAL A 57 17.10 -6.03 -5.24
N THR A 58 16.88 -6.14 -6.54
CA THR A 58 17.54 -7.15 -7.38
C THR A 58 18.43 -6.44 -8.40
N SER A 59 19.71 -6.74 -8.38
CA SER A 59 20.69 -6.15 -9.29
C SER A 59 21.55 -7.24 -9.93
N SER A 60 21.70 -7.18 -11.24
CA SER A 60 22.55 -8.07 -12.02
C SER A 60 23.56 -7.27 -12.81
N ARG A 61 24.84 -7.47 -12.50
CA ARG A 61 25.94 -6.84 -13.25
C ARG A 61 26.07 -7.40 -14.66
N GLU A 62 25.81 -8.67 -14.84
CA GLU A 62 25.95 -9.36 -16.14
C GLU A 62 24.90 -8.86 -17.14
N ASN A 63 23.67 -8.66 -16.66
CA ASN A 63 22.55 -8.19 -17.49
C ASN A 63 22.40 -6.67 -17.47
N GLY A 64 23.15 -5.95 -16.63
CA GLY A 64 23.05 -4.50 -16.48
C GLY A 64 21.68 -4.02 -15.98
N THR A 65 20.98 -4.87 -15.18
CA THR A 65 19.63 -4.57 -14.69
C THR A 65 19.60 -4.38 -13.19
N THR A 66 18.80 -3.42 -12.73
CA THR A 66 18.47 -3.22 -11.32
C THR A 66 16.99 -2.85 -11.21
N PHE A 67 16.26 -3.54 -10.37
CA PHE A 67 14.85 -3.23 -10.11
C PHE A 67 14.49 -3.48 -8.65
N TYR A 68 13.39 -2.90 -8.23
CA TYR A 68 12.86 -2.99 -6.88
C TYR A 68 11.55 -3.75 -6.91
N THR A 69 11.47 -4.81 -6.12
CA THR A 69 10.22 -5.54 -5.90
C THR A 69 9.59 -5.04 -4.62
N GLN A 70 8.41 -4.44 -4.75
CA GLN A 70 7.61 -3.91 -3.63
C GLN A 70 6.53 -4.94 -3.31
N THR A 71 6.55 -5.47 -2.10
CA THR A 71 5.59 -6.48 -1.65
C THR A 71 4.81 -5.96 -0.45
N LEU A 72 3.50 -5.85 -0.60
CA LEU A 72 2.58 -5.48 0.46
C LEU A 72 1.78 -6.71 0.88
N ASN A 73 1.93 -7.11 2.15
CA ASN A 73 1.08 -8.11 2.78
C ASN A 73 0.04 -7.39 3.63
N LEU A 74 -1.22 -7.54 3.28
CA LEU A 74 -2.34 -6.86 3.89
C LEU A 74 -3.26 -7.85 4.59
N THR A 75 -3.58 -7.58 5.86
CA THR A 75 -4.55 -8.34 6.63
C THR A 75 -5.67 -7.44 7.10
N LEU A 76 -6.89 -7.70 6.62
CA LEU A 76 -8.11 -7.01 7.03
C LEU A 76 -8.92 -7.93 7.94
N THR A 77 -9.32 -7.42 9.09
CA THR A 77 -9.89 -8.22 10.18
C THR A 77 -11.42 -8.29 10.20
N TYR A 78 -12.10 -7.80 9.18
CA TYR A 78 -13.56 -7.77 9.12
C TYR A 78 -14.08 -8.32 7.80
N LEU A 79 -15.00 -9.28 7.88
CA LEU A 79 -15.72 -9.82 6.71
C LEU A 79 -16.99 -9.03 6.47
N ASP A 80 -17.04 -8.30 5.35
CA ASP A 80 -18.20 -7.57 4.88
C ASP A 80 -18.42 -7.80 3.39
N ALA A 81 -19.67 -7.88 2.96
CA ALA A 81 -20.01 -8.14 1.56
C ALA A 81 -19.55 -7.01 0.63
N LYS A 82 -19.62 -5.76 1.11
CA LYS A 82 -19.16 -4.59 0.33
C LYS A 82 -17.66 -4.63 0.14
N THR A 83 -16.91 -4.82 1.22
CA THR A 83 -15.45 -4.95 1.18
C THR A 83 -15.02 -6.12 0.30
N GLN A 84 -15.71 -7.25 0.36
CA GLN A 84 -15.44 -8.38 -0.52
C GLN A 84 -15.59 -8.03 -2.01
N SER A 85 -16.64 -7.30 -2.36
CA SER A 85 -16.87 -6.86 -3.74
C SER A 85 -15.80 -5.88 -4.22
N GLU A 86 -15.41 -4.94 -3.36
CA GLU A 86 -14.34 -3.97 -3.66
C GLU A 86 -13.00 -4.67 -3.83
N LEU A 87 -12.65 -5.60 -2.95
CA LEU A 87 -11.41 -6.37 -3.04
C LEU A 87 -11.36 -7.29 -4.26
N GLN A 88 -12.48 -7.83 -4.71
CA GLN A 88 -12.55 -8.57 -5.97
C GLN A 88 -12.21 -7.68 -7.17
N THR A 89 -12.65 -6.45 -7.15
CA THR A 89 -12.31 -5.46 -8.18
C THR A 89 -10.82 -5.09 -8.10
N LEU A 90 -10.29 -4.85 -6.92
CA LEU A 90 -8.87 -4.56 -6.70
C LEU A 90 -7.96 -5.72 -7.09
N ALA A 91 -8.39 -6.96 -6.91
CA ALA A 91 -7.61 -8.14 -7.28
C ALA A 91 -7.37 -8.27 -8.81
N VAL A 92 -8.24 -7.67 -9.61
CA VAL A 92 -8.12 -7.67 -11.08
C VAL A 92 -7.47 -6.38 -11.58
N ALA A 93 -7.56 -5.30 -10.82
CA ALA A 93 -7.02 -3.99 -11.15
C ALA A 93 -5.51 -3.90 -10.90
N ARG A 94 -4.91 -2.80 -11.37
CA ARG A 94 -3.52 -2.42 -11.11
C ARG A 94 -3.51 -1.10 -10.32
N PRO A 95 -3.83 -1.11 -9.03
CA PRO A 95 -3.95 0.12 -8.25
C PRO A 95 -2.61 0.75 -7.93
N TYR A 96 -2.63 2.07 -7.71
CA TYR A 96 -1.64 2.74 -6.88
C TYR A 96 -1.95 2.46 -5.42
N ILE A 97 -0.93 2.26 -4.62
CA ILE A 97 -1.09 2.01 -3.18
C ILE A 97 -0.26 3.01 -2.39
N VAL A 98 -0.91 3.72 -1.47
CA VAL A 98 -0.24 4.53 -0.45
C VAL A 98 -0.36 3.82 0.89
N VAL A 99 0.75 3.65 1.55
CA VAL A 99 0.85 3.00 2.85
C VAL A 99 1.28 4.02 3.89
N GLU A 100 0.50 4.18 4.95
CA GLU A 100 0.87 4.97 6.12
C GLU A 100 1.29 4.05 7.24
N ASP A 101 2.48 4.28 7.79
CA ASP A 101 2.97 3.58 8.97
C ASP A 101 2.54 4.26 10.26
N TYR A 102 2.77 3.60 11.40
CA TYR A 102 2.48 4.19 12.72
C TYR A 102 3.40 5.33 13.11
N TYR A 103 4.51 5.50 12.38
CA TYR A 103 5.45 6.60 12.62
C TYR A 103 5.08 7.89 11.87
N GLY A 104 4.07 7.83 10.99
CA GLY A 104 3.57 8.96 10.21
C GLY A 104 4.19 9.09 8.82
N ASN A 105 4.98 8.11 8.37
CA ASN A 105 5.51 8.10 7.01
C ASN A 105 4.44 7.58 6.03
N ASN A 106 4.39 8.20 4.86
CA ASN A 106 3.53 7.80 3.77
C ASN A 106 4.39 7.35 2.59
N PHE A 107 4.12 6.15 2.10
CA PHE A 107 4.87 5.55 0.99
C PHE A 107 3.95 5.36 -0.21
N LEU A 108 4.34 5.86 -1.37
CA LEU A 108 3.66 5.58 -2.63
C LEU A 108 4.31 4.38 -3.30
N CYS A 109 3.53 3.34 -3.52
CA CYS A 109 3.93 2.11 -4.19
C CYS A 109 3.30 2.01 -5.57
N GLY A 110 4.02 1.44 -6.54
CA GLY A 110 3.48 1.11 -7.84
C GLY A 110 3.23 2.31 -8.75
N PHE A 111 4.02 3.35 -8.68
CA PHE A 111 3.81 4.56 -9.48
C PHE A 111 3.93 4.31 -10.99
N GLU A 112 4.92 3.56 -11.44
CA GLU A 112 5.17 3.37 -12.88
C GLU A 112 4.32 2.23 -13.46
N ASN A 113 4.32 1.07 -12.81
CA ASN A 113 3.72 -0.16 -13.32
C ASN A 113 2.43 -0.57 -12.60
N GLY A 114 2.12 0.07 -11.47
CA GLY A 114 1.04 -0.34 -10.61
C GLY A 114 1.38 -1.57 -9.75
N MET A 115 0.57 -1.80 -8.73
CA MET A 115 0.68 -3.01 -7.90
C MET A 115 -0.33 -4.04 -8.39
N GLU A 116 0.06 -5.30 -8.40
CA GLU A 116 -0.80 -6.41 -8.79
C GLU A 116 -1.06 -7.32 -7.58
N CYS A 117 -2.30 -7.77 -7.45
CA CYS A 117 -2.64 -8.78 -6.45
C CYS A 117 -2.11 -10.14 -6.91
N THR A 118 -1.14 -10.69 -6.20
CA THR A 118 -0.53 -11.99 -6.52
C THR A 118 -1.17 -13.15 -5.80
N GLY A 119 -1.94 -12.88 -4.75
CA GLY A 119 -2.62 -13.91 -4.00
C GLY A 119 -3.38 -13.35 -2.81
N GLY A 120 -4.12 -14.20 -2.17
CA GLY A 120 -4.86 -13.86 -0.96
C GLY A 120 -5.82 -14.95 -0.57
N THR A 121 -6.37 -14.81 0.64
CA THR A 121 -7.37 -15.72 1.19
C THR A 121 -8.48 -14.95 1.87
N VAL A 122 -9.69 -15.50 1.80
CA VAL A 122 -10.83 -15.07 2.60
C VAL A 122 -11.09 -16.15 3.63
N VAL A 123 -11.01 -15.82 4.91
CA VAL A 123 -11.11 -16.81 6.00
C VAL A 123 -12.18 -16.39 7.00
N THR A 124 -12.93 -17.36 7.48
CA THR A 124 -13.93 -17.18 8.53
C THR A 124 -13.38 -17.51 9.92
N GLY A 125 -12.23 -18.21 9.98
CA GLY A 125 -11.74 -18.80 11.22
C GLY A 125 -12.48 -20.06 11.64
N ALA A 126 -11.86 -20.89 12.47
CA ALA A 126 -12.45 -22.09 13.05
C ALA A 126 -12.72 -21.93 14.55
N ALA A 127 -11.83 -21.29 15.28
CA ALA A 127 -11.95 -20.98 16.71
C ALA A 127 -12.29 -19.51 16.93
N ALA A 128 -12.77 -19.16 18.11
CA ALA A 128 -13.16 -17.80 18.45
C ALA A 128 -12.03 -16.75 18.38
N GLY A 129 -10.77 -17.20 18.53
CA GLY A 129 -9.60 -16.33 18.42
C GLY A 129 -8.95 -16.29 17.04
N ASP A 130 -9.49 -17.00 16.06
CA ASP A 130 -8.94 -17.04 14.71
C ASP A 130 -9.32 -15.79 13.89
N LEU A 131 -8.51 -15.50 12.87
CA LEU A 131 -8.78 -14.42 11.93
C LEU A 131 -10.08 -14.70 11.16
N SER A 132 -10.99 -13.73 11.17
CA SER A 132 -12.13 -13.65 10.26
C SER A 132 -11.97 -12.41 9.41
N GLY A 133 -11.56 -12.57 8.16
CA GLY A 133 -11.23 -11.43 7.30
C GLY A 133 -10.54 -11.83 6.02
N PHE A 134 -9.78 -10.90 5.47
CA PHE A 134 -9.07 -11.03 4.21
C PHE A 134 -7.56 -10.95 4.43
N THR A 135 -6.83 -11.80 3.73
CA THR A 135 -5.39 -11.69 3.61
C THR A 135 -5.05 -11.53 2.14
N LEU A 136 -4.37 -10.45 1.78
CA LEU A 136 -4.03 -10.12 0.41
C LEU A 136 -2.54 -9.83 0.29
N THR A 137 -1.96 -10.20 -0.84
CA THR A 137 -0.59 -9.87 -1.18
C THR A 137 -0.59 -9.12 -2.50
N PHE A 138 -0.05 -7.91 -2.48
CA PHE A 138 0.20 -7.09 -3.66
C PHE A 138 1.69 -7.02 -3.93
N GLU A 139 2.06 -7.13 -5.18
CA GLU A 139 3.44 -7.06 -5.62
C GLU A 139 3.56 -6.14 -6.83
N GLY A 140 4.61 -5.34 -6.86
CA GLY A 140 4.95 -4.48 -7.97
C GLY A 140 6.45 -4.44 -8.20
N MET A 141 6.85 -4.44 -9.46
CA MET A 141 8.25 -4.26 -9.88
C MET A 141 8.42 -2.87 -10.46
N GLU A 142 9.31 -2.08 -9.85
CA GLU A 142 9.55 -0.69 -10.20
C GLU A 142 11.04 -0.42 -10.39
N GLU A 143 11.38 0.61 -11.13
CA GLU A 143 12.77 1.05 -11.26
C GLU A 143 13.29 1.75 -9.99
N THR A 144 12.37 2.23 -9.15
CA THR A 144 12.68 2.97 -7.91
C THR A 144 12.04 2.33 -6.69
N ALA A 145 12.60 2.60 -5.53
CA ALA A 145 11.98 2.28 -4.25
C ALA A 145 10.68 3.11 -4.05
N PRO A 146 9.78 2.70 -3.15
CA PRO A 146 8.59 3.49 -2.83
C PRO A 146 8.94 4.93 -2.45
N TYR A 147 8.19 5.88 -3.00
CA TYR A 147 8.42 7.29 -2.72
C TYR A 147 7.88 7.66 -1.32
N PHE A 148 8.70 8.37 -0.55
CA PHE A 148 8.21 9.05 0.65
C PHE A 148 7.39 10.27 0.22
N LEU A 149 6.16 10.38 0.70
CA LEU A 149 5.30 11.52 0.41
C LEU A 149 5.51 12.64 1.42
N ASP A 150 5.48 13.87 0.94
CA ASP A 150 5.61 15.10 1.76
C ASP A 150 4.37 15.36 2.63
N THR A 151 3.20 14.91 2.15
CA THR A 151 1.93 15.07 2.84
C THR A 151 1.14 13.77 2.84
N ALA A 152 0.33 13.59 3.90
CA ALA A 152 -0.62 12.50 3.94
C ALA A 152 -1.68 12.66 2.85
N VAL A 153 -2.00 11.57 2.18
CA VAL A 153 -3.10 11.54 1.21
C VAL A 153 -4.42 11.49 1.98
N SER A 154 -5.32 12.42 1.66
CA SER A 154 -6.68 12.41 2.21
C SER A 154 -7.59 11.60 1.30
N PRO A 155 -8.37 10.65 1.82
CA PRO A 155 -9.41 9.98 1.05
C PRO A 155 -10.49 10.98 0.66
N ASP A 156 -11.13 10.74 -0.47
CA ASP A 156 -12.33 11.49 -0.83
C ASP A 156 -13.43 11.19 0.21
N ALA A 157 -14.05 12.24 0.75
CA ALA A 157 -15.10 12.10 1.78
C ALA A 157 -16.30 11.24 1.34
N ALA A 158 -16.53 11.11 0.03
CA ALA A 158 -17.54 10.24 -0.55
C ALA A 158 -17.13 8.76 -0.60
N GLN A 159 -15.86 8.47 -0.40
CA GLN A 159 -15.26 7.15 -0.60
C GLN A 159 -14.77 6.49 0.71
N ILE A 160 -14.92 7.17 1.83
CA ILE A 160 -14.64 6.55 3.14
C ILE A 160 -15.67 5.45 3.35
N ASP A 161 -15.21 4.23 3.67
CA ASP A 161 -16.12 3.14 4.00
C ASP A 161 -16.97 3.52 5.22
N PRO A 162 -18.31 3.64 5.09
CA PRO A 162 -19.16 4.05 6.19
C PRO A 162 -19.32 2.98 7.29
N THR A 163 -18.72 1.80 7.10
CA THR A 163 -18.71 0.72 8.09
C THR A 163 -17.45 0.69 8.97
N ALA A 164 -16.55 1.61 8.70
CA ALA A 164 -15.36 1.77 9.55
C ALA A 164 -15.72 2.40 10.90
#